data_02d5ee5d6a08c37653b1d03e9629e369
#
_entry.id   02d5ee5d6a08c37653b1d03e9629e369
#
_cell.length_a   1.000
_cell.length_b   1.000
_cell.length_c   1.000
_cell.angle_alpha   90.00
_cell.angle_beta   90.00
_cell.angle_gamma   90.00
#
_symmetry.space_group_name_H-M   'P 1'
#
loop_
_entity.id
_entity.type
_entity.pdbx_description
1 polymer ?
#
loop_
_entity_poly.entity_id
_entity_poly.type
_entity_poly.pdbx_seq_one_letter_code
_entity_poly.pdbx_strand_id
1 'polypeptide(L)'
;MLNIFTLANGRLFQEEIESLEELTKFQPIWVDLESPTLEEKRWIKQHYGLSIPEDAMDDDIEESARFYEEDNGELHIRSDFLIDDDEDPRSVRVAFILNQHNANLKSRGVLFSIHDEDVPVFRLLRLRARRAPGLIEDAKEVLLKLFDADAEYSADTLENIYDELEGVSKQVLAGDVTDTR
;
A
#
# COMPACT_ATOMS: atom_id res chain seq x y z
N MET A 1 -2.93 9.76 9.69
CA MET A 1 -1.65 10.33 9.20
C MET A 1 -1.69 10.40 7.68
N LEU A 2 -1.44 11.56 7.15
CA LEU A 2 -1.45 11.83 5.73
C LEU A 2 -0.02 12.10 5.25
N ASN A 3 0.48 11.28 4.35
CA ASN A 3 1.76 11.46 3.69
C ASN A 3 1.55 11.61 2.18
N ILE A 4 2.33 12.49 1.58
CA ILE A 4 2.35 12.63 0.12
C ILE A 4 3.75 12.32 -0.42
N PHE A 5 3.78 11.89 -1.67
CA PHE A 5 5.02 11.55 -2.35
C PHE A 5 5.07 12.29 -3.69
N THR A 6 6.07 13.14 -3.82
CA THR A 6 6.30 13.92 -5.03
C THR A 6 7.50 13.37 -5.79
N LEU A 7 7.41 13.43 -7.10
CA LEU A 7 8.48 13.00 -7.99
C LEU A 7 9.34 14.20 -8.37
N ALA A 8 10.62 14.15 -8.03
CA ALA A 8 11.59 15.17 -8.38
C ALA A 8 12.91 14.50 -8.80
N ASN A 9 13.43 14.88 -9.98
CA ASN A 9 14.64 14.28 -10.56
C ASN A 9 14.59 12.75 -10.64
N GLY A 10 13.43 12.18 -10.94
CA GLY A 10 13.20 10.75 -11.03
C GLY A 10 13.14 10.02 -9.69
N ARG A 11 13.16 10.73 -8.58
CA ARG A 11 13.13 10.17 -7.22
C ARG A 11 11.87 10.59 -6.47
N LEU A 12 11.41 9.72 -5.58
CA LEU A 12 10.23 9.94 -4.78
C LEU A 12 10.60 10.56 -3.42
N PHE A 13 9.97 11.70 -3.10
CA PHE A 13 10.17 12.41 -1.84
C PHE A 13 8.89 12.43 -1.03
N GLN A 14 9.00 12.15 0.26
CA GLN A 14 7.89 12.09 1.20
C GLN A 14 7.76 13.38 2.00
N GLU A 15 6.52 13.85 2.16
CA GLU A 15 6.15 14.92 3.08
C GLU A 15 4.95 14.51 3.92
N GLU A 16 5.01 14.70 5.22
CA GLU A 16 3.86 14.56 6.11
C GLU A 16 3.01 15.84 6.06
N ILE A 17 1.71 15.70 5.86
CA ILE A 17 0.79 16.82 5.69
C ILE A 17 -0.04 17.00 6.96
N GLU A 18 0.01 18.20 7.54
CA GLU A 18 -0.69 18.54 8.77
C GLU A 18 -1.81 19.57 8.57
N SER A 19 -1.94 20.13 7.36
CA SER A 19 -3.00 21.09 7.04
C SER A 19 -3.40 21.02 5.57
N LEU A 20 -4.61 21.50 5.27
CA LEU A 20 -5.06 21.64 3.89
C LEU A 20 -4.16 22.60 3.09
N GLU A 21 -3.69 23.66 3.73
CA GLU A 21 -2.80 24.63 3.09
C GLU A 21 -1.49 23.98 2.63
N GLU A 22 -0.90 23.11 3.45
CA GLU A 22 0.28 22.35 3.05
C GLU A 22 -0.02 21.44 1.88
N LEU A 23 -1.14 20.73 1.90
CA LEU A 23 -1.54 19.82 0.83
C LEU A 23 -1.63 20.52 -0.53
N THR A 24 -2.13 21.77 -0.54
CA THR A 24 -2.28 22.55 -1.76
C THR A 24 -0.95 23.00 -2.38
N LYS A 25 0.14 22.97 -1.63
CA LYS A 25 1.48 23.38 -2.11
C LYS A 25 2.18 22.33 -2.96
N PHE A 26 1.72 21.09 -2.94
CA PHE A 26 2.38 19.96 -3.57
C PHE A 26 1.55 19.38 -4.72
N GLN A 27 2.24 18.77 -5.68
CA GLN A 27 1.63 17.98 -6.76
C GLN A 27 2.14 16.54 -6.67
N PRO A 28 1.60 15.75 -5.74
CA PRO A 28 2.07 14.39 -5.53
C PRO A 28 1.54 13.44 -6.60
N ILE A 29 2.26 12.34 -6.79
CA ILE A 29 1.78 11.19 -7.56
C ILE A 29 1.22 10.09 -6.66
N TRP A 30 1.50 10.15 -5.38
CA TRP A 30 1.02 9.19 -4.39
C TRP A 30 0.64 9.92 -3.10
N VAL A 31 -0.57 9.63 -2.61
CA VAL A 31 -1.12 10.14 -1.36
C VAL A 31 -1.46 8.95 -0.48
N ASP A 32 -0.78 8.80 0.64
CA ASP A 32 -0.96 7.70 1.57
C ASP A 32 -1.69 8.15 2.83
N LEU A 33 -2.80 7.48 3.14
CA LEU A 33 -3.62 7.74 4.30
C LEU A 33 -3.57 6.52 5.23
N GLU A 34 -2.85 6.67 6.34
CA GLU A 34 -2.78 5.66 7.39
C GLU A 34 -3.69 6.08 8.54
N SER A 35 -4.71 5.28 8.83
CA SER A 35 -5.74 5.58 9.82
C SER A 35 -6.22 7.04 9.75
N PRO A 36 -6.72 7.49 8.59
CA PRO A 36 -7.00 8.91 8.39
C PRO A 36 -8.06 9.43 9.32
N THR A 37 -7.85 10.66 9.81
CA THR A 37 -8.85 11.40 10.58
C THR A 37 -9.97 11.92 9.68
N LEU A 38 -11.10 12.30 10.26
CA LEU A 38 -12.18 12.94 9.52
C LEU A 38 -11.72 14.24 8.85
N GLU A 39 -10.85 14.97 9.52
CA GLU A 39 -10.28 16.20 9.00
C GLU A 39 -9.40 15.95 7.78
N GLU A 40 -8.52 14.96 7.85
CA GLU A 40 -7.68 14.56 6.71
C GLU A 40 -8.53 14.11 5.50
N LYS A 41 -9.59 13.35 5.72
CA LYS A 41 -10.55 12.96 4.68
C LYS A 41 -11.24 14.18 4.05
N ARG A 42 -11.56 15.21 4.85
CA ARG A 42 -12.12 16.47 4.35
C ARG A 42 -11.13 17.22 3.48
N TRP A 43 -9.85 17.26 3.83
CA TRP A 43 -8.81 17.88 2.99
C TRP A 43 -8.72 17.22 1.63
N ILE A 44 -8.75 15.89 1.61
CA ILE A 44 -8.74 15.13 0.36
C ILE A 44 -9.96 15.44 -0.49
N LYS A 45 -11.14 15.47 0.10
CA LYS A 45 -12.36 15.83 -0.61
C LYS A 45 -12.33 17.24 -1.15
N GLN A 46 -11.88 18.19 -0.34
CA GLN A 46 -11.84 19.60 -0.71
C GLN A 46 -10.81 19.89 -1.81
N HIS A 47 -9.65 19.27 -1.73
CA HIS A 47 -8.56 19.53 -2.68
C HIS A 47 -8.66 18.70 -3.97
N TYR A 48 -9.00 17.42 -3.85
CA TYR A 48 -9.07 16.49 -4.99
C TYR A 48 -10.48 16.17 -5.47
N GLY A 49 -11.51 16.58 -4.74
CA GLY A 49 -12.89 16.20 -5.04
C GLY A 49 -13.18 14.70 -4.79
N LEU A 50 -12.29 14.01 -4.09
CA LEU A 50 -12.39 12.59 -3.83
C LEU A 50 -13.06 12.32 -2.48
N SER A 51 -14.14 11.53 -2.50
CA SER A 51 -14.75 10.98 -1.29
C SER A 51 -14.19 9.60 -1.03
N ILE A 52 -13.58 9.41 0.15
CA ILE A 52 -13.09 8.10 0.56
C ILE A 52 -14.29 7.27 1.04
N PRO A 53 -14.57 6.11 0.43
CA PRO A 53 -15.69 5.26 0.86
C PRO A 53 -15.55 4.86 2.33
N GLU A 54 -16.65 4.92 3.09
CA GLU A 54 -16.66 4.54 4.50
C GLU A 54 -16.35 3.05 4.69
N ASP A 55 -16.77 2.24 3.73
CA ASP A 55 -16.56 0.79 3.70
C ASP A 55 -15.23 0.36 3.06
N ALA A 56 -14.33 1.31 2.77
CA ALA A 56 -13.06 1.02 2.09
C ALA A 56 -12.21 -0.03 2.81
N MET A 57 -12.33 -0.09 4.14
CA MET A 57 -11.56 -0.97 5.00
C MET A 57 -12.36 -2.18 5.54
N ASP A 58 -13.60 -2.36 5.08
CA ASP A 58 -14.43 -3.46 5.55
C ASP A 58 -13.90 -4.82 5.08
N ASP A 59 -13.88 -5.79 5.97
CA ASP A 59 -13.37 -7.13 5.72
C ASP A 59 -14.34 -7.99 4.89
N ASP A 60 -15.64 -7.76 5.03
CA ASP A 60 -16.73 -8.53 4.39
C ASP A 60 -17.18 -7.93 3.06
N ILE A 61 -16.25 -7.76 2.13
CA ILE A 61 -16.58 -7.21 0.83
C ILE A 61 -16.76 -8.34 -0.20
N GLU A 62 -17.88 -8.27 -0.92
CA GLU A 62 -18.11 -9.15 -2.06
C GLU A 62 -16.98 -8.98 -3.09
N GLU A 63 -16.60 -10.07 -3.74
CA GLU A 63 -15.50 -10.10 -4.71
C GLU A 63 -15.65 -9.04 -5.81
N SER A 64 -16.87 -8.75 -6.21
CA SER A 64 -17.19 -7.70 -7.20
C SER A 64 -16.88 -6.28 -6.73
N ALA A 65 -16.82 -6.04 -5.43
CA ALA A 65 -16.49 -4.73 -4.86
C ALA A 65 -14.99 -4.51 -4.65
N ARG A 66 -14.16 -5.53 -4.89
CA ARG A 66 -12.70 -5.43 -4.74
C ARG A 66 -12.02 -4.68 -5.89
N PHE A 67 -12.66 -4.65 -7.03
CA PHE A 67 -12.19 -3.90 -8.19
C PHE A 67 -13.40 -3.32 -8.93
N TYR A 68 -13.43 -2.00 -9.08
CA TYR A 68 -14.43 -1.34 -9.91
C TYR A 68 -13.92 0.00 -10.45
N GLU A 69 -14.52 0.42 -11.54
CA GLU A 69 -14.26 1.71 -12.16
C GLU A 69 -15.48 2.61 -11.99
N GLU A 70 -15.26 3.81 -11.49
CA GLU A 70 -16.29 4.85 -11.42
C GLU A 70 -16.49 5.53 -12.78
N ASP A 71 -17.64 6.18 -12.95
CA ASP A 71 -18.01 6.89 -14.21
C ASP A 71 -17.00 7.98 -14.59
N ASN A 72 -16.29 8.54 -13.61
CA ASN A 72 -15.24 9.55 -13.83
C ASN A 72 -13.86 8.96 -14.17
N GLY A 73 -13.75 7.65 -14.34
CA GLY A 73 -12.52 6.95 -14.67
C GLY A 73 -11.61 6.62 -13.48
N GLU A 74 -12.06 6.87 -12.24
CA GLU A 74 -11.32 6.43 -11.06
C GLU A 74 -11.38 4.90 -10.91
N LEU A 75 -10.22 4.28 -10.70
CA LEU A 75 -10.12 2.86 -10.40
C LEU A 75 -10.03 2.65 -8.89
N HIS A 76 -10.94 1.86 -8.36
CA HIS A 76 -10.97 1.45 -6.96
C HIS A 76 -10.54 0.00 -6.84
N ILE A 77 -9.49 -0.26 -6.07
CA ILE A 77 -8.92 -1.58 -5.86
C ILE A 77 -8.76 -1.81 -4.37
N ARG A 78 -9.25 -2.96 -3.90
CA ARG A 78 -9.08 -3.40 -2.51
C ARG A 78 -8.30 -4.69 -2.52
N SER A 79 -7.20 -4.71 -1.77
CA SER A 79 -6.29 -5.84 -1.72
C SER A 79 -5.77 -6.07 -0.31
N ASP A 80 -5.38 -7.30 -0.03
CA ASP A 80 -4.75 -7.66 1.22
C ASP A 80 -3.25 -7.73 1.04
N PHE A 81 -2.52 -7.02 1.89
CA PHE A 81 -1.06 -7.03 1.94
C PHE A 81 -0.58 -7.80 3.15
N LEU A 82 0.47 -8.58 2.97
CA LEU A 82 1.07 -9.35 4.04
C LEU A 82 1.90 -8.47 4.97
N ILE A 83 1.69 -8.66 6.26
CA ILE A 83 2.59 -8.19 7.30
C ILE A 83 3.18 -9.42 7.96
N ASP A 84 4.50 -9.55 7.86
CA ASP A 84 5.27 -10.58 8.54
C ASP A 84 6.05 -9.89 9.66
N ASP A 85 5.44 -9.78 10.83
CA ASP A 85 6.15 -9.45 12.05
C ASP A 85 6.54 -10.75 12.77
N ASP A 86 7.55 -10.66 13.64
CA ASP A 86 8.23 -11.83 14.23
C ASP A 86 7.31 -12.81 15.00
N GLU A 87 6.05 -12.46 15.21
CA GLU A 87 5.13 -13.24 16.03
C GLU A 87 4.01 -13.90 15.22
N ASP A 88 3.50 -13.27 14.16
CA ASP A 88 2.36 -13.83 13.42
C ASP A 88 2.19 -13.18 12.04
N PRO A 89 2.40 -13.92 10.94
CA PRO A 89 2.06 -13.43 9.61
C PRO A 89 0.56 -13.17 9.51
N ARG A 90 0.18 -11.94 9.08
CA ARG A 90 -1.21 -11.54 8.91
C ARG A 90 -1.40 -10.68 7.67
N SER A 91 -2.64 -10.58 7.22
CA SER A 91 -3.01 -9.72 6.11
C SER A 91 -3.65 -8.43 6.62
N VAL A 92 -3.35 -7.34 5.93
CA VAL A 92 -3.96 -6.03 6.18
C VAL A 92 -4.63 -5.55 4.89
N ARG A 93 -5.86 -5.09 5.00
CA ARG A 93 -6.59 -4.51 3.89
C ARG A 93 -6.00 -3.15 3.51
N VAL A 94 -5.75 -2.96 2.22
CA VAL A 94 -5.40 -1.68 1.62
C VAL A 94 -6.42 -1.34 0.54
N ALA A 95 -7.00 -0.16 0.61
CA ALA A 95 -7.83 0.39 -0.44
C ALA A 95 -6.99 1.33 -1.30
N PHE A 96 -7.03 1.12 -2.61
CA PHE A 96 -6.37 1.99 -3.58
C PHE A 96 -7.41 2.69 -4.44
N ILE A 97 -7.17 3.97 -4.70
CA ILE A 97 -7.94 4.75 -5.67
C ILE A 97 -6.92 5.37 -6.62
N LEU A 98 -6.98 4.96 -7.89
CA LEU A 98 -6.10 5.48 -8.94
C LEU A 98 -6.89 6.44 -9.81
N ASN A 99 -6.49 7.71 -9.80
CA ASN A 99 -7.01 8.74 -10.67
C ASN A 99 -5.97 9.08 -11.75
N GLN A 100 -6.24 8.67 -12.99
CA GLN A 100 -5.36 8.92 -14.14
C GLN A 100 -5.74 10.18 -14.91
N HIS A 101 -6.96 10.70 -14.72
CA HIS A 101 -7.57 11.75 -15.53
C HIS A 101 -7.71 13.06 -14.78
N ASN A 102 -6.65 13.62 -14.26
CA ASN A 102 -6.73 14.98 -13.79
C ASN A 102 -6.47 15.93 -14.97
N ALA A 103 -7.53 16.55 -15.52
CA ALA A 103 -7.51 17.31 -16.75
C ALA A 103 -6.56 18.51 -16.75
N ASN A 104 -6.02 18.92 -15.60
CA ASN A 104 -5.18 20.10 -15.43
C ASN A 104 -3.70 19.80 -15.25
N LEU A 105 -3.33 18.52 -15.25
CA LEU A 105 -1.94 18.13 -15.08
C LEU A 105 -1.50 17.41 -16.34
N LYS A 106 -0.31 17.68 -16.80
CA LYS A 106 0.44 16.75 -17.66
C LYS A 106 0.55 15.47 -16.82
N SER A 107 -0.54 14.69 -16.80
CA SER A 107 -0.88 13.98 -15.59
C SER A 107 -0.15 12.66 -15.52
N ARG A 108 0.74 12.60 -14.59
CA ARG A 108 1.27 11.36 -14.04
C ARG A 108 0.24 10.61 -13.19
N GLY A 109 -0.99 11.18 -13.07
CA GLY A 109 -2.04 10.67 -12.21
C GLY A 109 -1.74 10.84 -10.73
N VAL A 110 -2.67 10.41 -9.89
CA VAL A 110 -2.50 10.34 -8.44
C VAL A 110 -3.02 9.00 -7.95
N LEU A 111 -2.22 8.31 -7.16
CA LEU A 111 -2.63 7.11 -6.43
C LEU A 111 -2.91 7.49 -4.99
N PHE A 112 -4.11 7.13 -4.50
CA PHE A 112 -4.47 7.21 -3.09
C PHE A 112 -4.41 5.79 -2.50
N SER A 113 -3.76 5.65 -1.36
CA SER A 113 -3.74 4.40 -0.59
C SER A 113 -4.26 4.65 0.81
N ILE A 114 -5.18 3.81 1.27
CA ILE A 114 -5.82 3.91 2.58
C ILE A 114 -5.62 2.58 3.31
N HIS A 115 -5.08 2.64 4.52
CA HIS A 115 -4.85 1.48 5.37
C HIS A 115 -4.80 1.88 6.84
N ASP A 116 -5.01 0.92 7.74
CA ASP A 116 -5.04 1.20 9.18
C ASP A 116 -3.72 0.92 9.89
N GLU A 117 -2.82 0.17 9.26
CA GLU A 117 -1.53 -0.19 9.83
C GLU A 117 -0.40 0.11 8.85
N ASP A 118 0.81 0.30 9.37
CA ASP A 118 2.01 0.43 8.54
C ASP A 118 2.28 -0.87 7.77
N VAL A 119 2.43 -0.76 6.47
CA VAL A 119 2.67 -1.90 5.57
C VAL A 119 4.14 -1.93 5.18
N PRO A 120 4.88 -3.02 5.50
CA PRO A 120 6.32 -3.09 5.25
C PRO A 120 6.73 -2.86 3.79
N VAL A 121 5.96 -3.36 2.83
CA VAL A 121 6.25 -3.17 1.40
C VAL A 121 6.15 -1.71 0.97
N PHE A 122 5.33 -0.90 1.64
CA PHE A 122 5.24 0.53 1.38
C PHE A 122 6.55 1.23 1.76
N ARG A 123 7.09 0.92 2.93
CA ARG A 123 8.40 1.44 3.36
C ARG A 123 9.52 1.02 2.42
N LEU A 124 9.51 -0.23 2.01
CA LEU A 124 10.51 -0.76 1.09
C LEU A 124 10.49 -0.03 -0.25
N LEU A 125 9.31 0.17 -0.83
CA LEU A 125 9.18 0.91 -2.09
C LEU A 125 9.61 2.37 -1.95
N ARG A 126 9.23 3.04 -0.84
CA ARG A 126 9.65 4.43 -0.57
C ARG A 126 11.17 4.57 -0.56
N LEU A 127 11.85 3.67 0.13
CA LEU A 127 13.32 3.67 0.19
C LEU A 127 13.96 3.40 -1.17
N ARG A 128 13.46 2.42 -1.90
CA ARG A 128 13.97 2.09 -3.25
C ARG A 128 13.76 3.24 -4.23
N ALA A 129 12.59 3.84 -4.23
CA ALA A 129 12.24 4.95 -5.13
C ALA A 129 12.98 6.24 -4.81
N ARG A 130 13.39 6.42 -3.56
CA ARG A 130 14.25 7.54 -3.16
C ARG A 130 15.69 7.37 -3.62
N ARG A 131 16.20 6.15 -3.63
CA ARG A 131 17.59 5.85 -3.96
C ARG A 131 17.83 5.65 -5.46
N ALA A 132 16.85 5.07 -6.15
CA ALA A 132 16.97 4.71 -7.55
C ALA A 132 16.19 5.70 -8.43
N PRO A 133 16.84 6.64 -9.11
CA PRO A 133 16.17 7.55 -10.02
C PRO A 133 15.58 6.77 -11.21
N GLY A 134 14.35 7.13 -11.61
CA GLY A 134 13.68 6.51 -12.74
C GLY A 134 12.96 5.19 -12.43
N LEU A 135 12.97 4.73 -11.17
CA LEU A 135 12.23 3.53 -10.78
C LEU A 135 10.72 3.69 -10.95
N ILE A 136 10.20 4.88 -10.66
CA ILE A 136 8.80 5.25 -10.75
C ILE A 136 8.69 6.52 -11.60
N GLU A 137 7.78 6.51 -12.57
CA GLU A 137 7.52 7.65 -13.45
C GLU A 137 6.12 8.25 -13.28
N ASP A 138 5.14 7.45 -12.82
CA ASP A 138 3.76 7.87 -12.66
C ASP A 138 3.04 7.12 -11.52
N ALA A 139 1.80 7.52 -11.24
CA ALA A 139 0.97 6.91 -10.19
C ALA A 139 0.64 5.44 -10.47
N LYS A 140 0.42 5.07 -11.71
CA LYS A 140 0.17 3.68 -12.10
C LYS A 140 1.35 2.79 -11.77
N GLU A 141 2.57 3.26 -12.01
CA GLU A 141 3.77 2.51 -11.67
C GLU A 141 3.94 2.33 -10.16
N VAL A 142 3.54 3.32 -9.35
CA VAL A 142 3.52 3.15 -7.89
C VAL A 142 2.66 1.94 -7.51
N LEU A 143 1.45 1.86 -8.05
CA LEU A 143 0.53 0.75 -7.78
C LEU A 143 1.11 -0.59 -8.21
N LEU A 144 1.64 -0.67 -9.43
CA LEU A 144 2.24 -1.90 -9.95
C LEU A 144 3.45 -2.35 -9.13
N LYS A 145 4.31 -1.41 -8.73
CA LYS A 145 5.48 -1.69 -7.90
C LYS A 145 5.12 -2.13 -6.49
N LEU A 146 4.04 -1.61 -5.93
CA LEU A 146 3.52 -2.07 -4.64
C LEU A 146 3.07 -3.54 -4.71
N PHE A 147 2.34 -3.92 -5.75
CA PHE A 147 1.94 -5.31 -5.95
C PHE A 147 3.13 -6.23 -6.22
N ASP A 148 4.10 -5.81 -7.01
CA ASP A 148 5.33 -6.56 -7.22
C ASP A 148 6.09 -6.78 -5.92
N ALA A 149 6.23 -5.74 -5.10
CA ALA A 149 6.90 -5.82 -3.81
C ALA A 149 6.16 -6.72 -2.83
N ASP A 150 4.84 -6.70 -2.82
CA ASP A 150 4.04 -7.62 -1.99
C ASP A 150 4.20 -9.07 -2.42
N ALA A 151 4.27 -9.34 -3.71
CA ALA A 151 4.51 -10.68 -4.24
C ALA A 151 5.89 -11.22 -3.83
N GLU A 152 6.94 -10.41 -3.92
CA GLU A 152 8.29 -10.77 -3.45
C GLU A 152 8.31 -11.03 -1.94
N TYR A 153 7.71 -10.15 -1.18
CA TYR A 153 7.61 -10.26 0.28
C TYR A 153 6.86 -11.52 0.72
N SER A 154 5.77 -11.84 0.05
CA SER A 154 4.99 -13.05 0.30
C SER A 154 5.76 -14.32 -0.06
N ALA A 155 6.51 -14.31 -1.15
CA ALA A 155 7.36 -15.44 -1.55
C ALA A 155 8.46 -15.70 -0.51
N ASP A 156 9.12 -14.67 -0.02
CA ASP A 156 10.16 -14.79 1.02
C ASP A 156 9.58 -15.36 2.32
N THR A 157 8.40 -14.92 2.72
CA THR A 157 7.70 -15.45 3.89
C THR A 157 7.36 -16.93 3.73
N LEU A 158 6.89 -17.34 2.55
CA LEU A 158 6.62 -18.76 2.26
C LEU A 158 7.88 -19.61 2.31
N GLU A 159 9.01 -19.14 1.78
CA GLU A 159 10.30 -19.83 1.89
C GLU A 159 10.69 -20.06 3.35
N ASN A 160 10.56 -19.07 4.19
CA ASN A 160 10.84 -19.16 5.62
C ASN A 160 9.95 -20.22 6.30
N ILE A 161 8.66 -20.24 5.97
CA ILE A 161 7.72 -21.25 6.49
C ILE A 161 8.12 -22.65 6.05
N TYR A 162 8.48 -22.84 4.78
CA TYR A 162 8.96 -24.13 4.28
C TYR A 162 10.23 -24.59 4.98
N ASP A 163 11.19 -23.70 5.22
CA ASP A 163 12.42 -24.00 5.93
C ASP A 163 12.17 -24.44 7.38
N GLU A 164 11.25 -23.74 8.07
CA GLU A 164 10.82 -24.10 9.42
C GLU A 164 10.15 -25.48 9.46
N LEU A 165 9.25 -25.76 8.53
CA LEU A 165 8.57 -27.05 8.42
C LEU A 165 9.55 -28.17 8.10
N GLU A 166 10.53 -27.93 7.23
CA GLU A 166 11.60 -28.90 6.93
C GLU A 166 12.44 -29.17 8.17
N GLY A 167 12.79 -28.13 8.94
CA GLY A 167 13.52 -28.29 10.21
C GLY A 167 12.75 -29.12 11.22
N VAL A 168 11.46 -28.92 11.40
CA VAL A 168 10.58 -29.69 12.28
C VAL A 168 10.48 -31.13 11.78
N SER A 169 10.32 -31.36 10.49
CA SER A 169 10.29 -32.71 9.90
C SER A 169 11.58 -33.50 10.14
N LYS A 170 12.73 -32.85 10.02
CA LYS A 170 14.05 -33.48 10.33
C LYS A 170 14.17 -33.85 11.81
N GLN A 171 13.70 -33.01 12.72
CA GLN A 171 13.71 -33.32 14.16
C GLN A 171 12.82 -34.51 14.49
N VAL A 172 11.62 -34.58 13.91
CA VAL A 172 10.71 -35.73 14.08
C VAL A 172 11.36 -37.05 13.56
N LEU A 173 11.97 -37.01 12.37
CA LEU A 173 12.62 -38.17 11.77
C LEU A 173 13.88 -38.60 12.51
N ALA A 174 14.59 -37.68 13.14
CA ALA A 174 15.79 -38.00 13.95
C ALA A 174 15.46 -38.58 15.32
N GLY A 175 14.20 -38.68 15.69
CA GLY A 175 13.77 -39.22 16.99
C GLY A 175 14.05 -38.30 18.19
N ASP A 176 14.34 -37.04 17.93
CA ASP A 176 14.56 -36.04 18.98
C ASP A 176 13.26 -35.61 19.72
N VAL A 177 12.13 -36.07 19.27
CA VAL A 177 10.88 -35.97 20.01
C VAL A 177 10.88 -37.05 21.10
N THR A 178 11.67 -36.83 22.12
CA THR A 178 11.57 -37.58 23.36
C THR A 178 10.32 -37.14 24.11
N ASP A 179 9.35 -37.99 24.12
CA ASP A 179 8.20 -38.03 25.02
C ASP A 179 6.88 -37.55 24.48
N THR A 180 6.16 -38.51 23.95
CA THR A 180 4.70 -38.55 23.89
C THR A 180 4.13 -39.23 25.15
N ARG A 181 4.53 -38.82 26.32
CA ARG A 181 3.83 -39.26 27.54
C ARG A 181 2.99 -38.18 28.14
#